data_886dc58c6893c5b56fe7af7dfa4e9985
#
_entry.id   886dc58c6893c5b56fe7af7dfa4e9985
#
_cell.length_a   1.000
_cell.length_b   1.000
_cell.length_c   1.000
_cell.angle_alpha   90.00
_cell.angle_beta   90.00
_cell.angle_gamma   90.00
#
_symmetry.space_group_name_H-M   'P 1'
#
loop_
_entity.id
_entity.type
_entity.pdbx_description
1 polymer ?
#
loop_
_entity_poly.entity_id
_entity_poly.type
_entity_poly.pdbx_seq_one_letter_code
_entity_poly.pdbx_strand_id
1 'polypeptide(L)'
;IDGLKLSGMFQYEDISGRSEKMLEADSYIVRHNYNLFSYEGKHYIPDGGLMTVKSNEGNYLTFRAQATYDKTFAKKHAVSAIAGYEYRQTFSRSTTNQFYGYDEQTLTNSTGLVNFSALSTLKSTDLGNLYSPEYYFSASDVAKSTHVKHRYKSYYATANYTYDGRYSLSASYRVDKTDLFGADPKFRNRPLWSVGTGWNLHNEQFMKDAKWLDMLKLRFSYGVTGNINSSYSSYLTARIRTNSITGEKKATLNTPPNDQLRWEKTTSWNFGFDFSVLKHRL
;
A
#
# COMPACT_ATOMS: atom_id res chain seq x y z
N ILE A 1 -36.77 -13.26 3.11
CA ILE A 1 -37.30 -11.91 2.86
C ILE A 1 -37.07 -11.61 1.38
N ASP A 2 -38.17 -11.30 0.69
CA ASP A 2 -38.10 -10.98 -0.73
C ASP A 2 -37.25 -9.74 -0.98
N GLY A 3 -36.31 -9.85 -1.94
CA GLY A 3 -35.32 -8.81 -2.26
C GLY A 3 -34.02 -8.85 -1.42
N LEU A 4 -33.95 -9.65 -0.36
CA LEU A 4 -32.73 -9.75 0.47
C LEU A 4 -31.83 -10.90 0.00
N LYS A 5 -30.55 -10.59 -0.25
CA LYS A 5 -29.50 -11.56 -0.57
C LYS A 5 -28.35 -11.40 0.42
N LEU A 6 -27.89 -12.51 0.98
CA LEU A 6 -26.68 -12.57 1.81
C LEU A 6 -25.58 -13.24 1.02
N SER A 7 -24.37 -12.71 1.12
CA SER A 7 -23.18 -13.25 0.47
C SER A 7 -21.97 -13.21 1.38
N GLY A 8 -21.15 -14.24 1.29
CA GLY A 8 -19.85 -14.32 1.91
C GLY A 8 -18.78 -14.56 0.85
N MET A 9 -17.62 -13.93 1.00
CA MET A 9 -16.46 -14.10 0.13
C MET A 9 -15.24 -14.31 1.00
N PHE A 10 -14.44 -15.28 0.62
CA PHE A 10 -13.12 -15.52 1.16
C PHE A 10 -12.12 -15.55 0.00
N GLN A 11 -11.03 -14.83 0.14
CA GLN A 11 -9.95 -14.78 -0.83
C GLN A 11 -8.63 -14.95 -0.08
N TYR A 12 -7.80 -15.82 -0.60
CA TYR A 12 -6.43 -15.99 -0.19
C TYR A 12 -5.54 -15.89 -1.43
N GLU A 13 -4.52 -15.05 -1.34
CA GLU A 13 -3.51 -14.90 -2.39
C GLU A 13 -2.14 -15.16 -1.78
N ASP A 14 -1.31 -15.89 -2.49
CA ASP A 14 0.10 -16.09 -2.19
C ASP A 14 0.93 -15.59 -3.36
N ILE A 15 1.87 -14.72 -3.06
CA ILE A 15 2.72 -14.10 -4.08
C ILE A 15 4.16 -14.36 -3.72
N SER A 16 4.91 -14.89 -4.68
CA SER A 16 6.35 -15.03 -4.57
C SER A 16 7.05 -14.42 -5.79
N GLY A 17 8.19 -13.82 -5.55
CA GLY A 17 9.02 -13.25 -6.60
C GLY A 17 10.48 -13.34 -6.23
N ARG A 18 11.33 -13.63 -7.21
CA ARG A 18 12.79 -13.65 -7.06
C ARG A 18 13.40 -12.75 -8.11
N SER A 19 14.36 -11.94 -7.70
CA SER A 19 15.16 -11.09 -8.56
C SER A 19 16.63 -11.34 -8.27
N GLU A 20 17.40 -11.50 -9.30
CA GLU A 20 18.85 -11.68 -9.23
C GLU A 20 19.50 -10.55 -10.02
N LYS A 21 20.51 -9.94 -9.42
CA LYS A 21 21.33 -8.92 -10.04
C LYS A 21 22.78 -9.29 -9.85
N MET A 22 23.44 -9.55 -10.95
CA MET A 22 24.89 -9.79 -10.96
C MET A 22 25.62 -8.55 -11.47
N LEU A 23 26.70 -8.23 -10.83
CA LEU A 23 27.71 -7.30 -11.29
C LEU A 23 28.99 -8.12 -11.50
N GLU A 24 29.47 -8.12 -12.73
CA GLU A 24 30.69 -8.83 -13.11
C GLU A 24 31.92 -8.28 -12.38
N ALA A 25 32.95 -9.10 -12.25
CA ALA A 25 34.21 -8.74 -11.58
C ALA A 25 34.85 -7.47 -12.19
N ASP A 26 34.71 -7.28 -13.48
CA ASP A 26 35.27 -6.14 -14.23
C ASP A 26 34.40 -4.89 -14.20
N SER A 27 33.18 -4.97 -13.63
CA SER A 27 32.31 -3.81 -13.49
C SER A 27 32.97 -2.73 -12.63
N TYR A 28 32.75 -1.46 -12.98
CA TYR A 28 33.33 -0.32 -12.25
C TYR A 28 33.09 -0.39 -10.75
N ILE A 29 31.88 -0.71 -10.32
CA ILE A 29 31.51 -0.72 -8.89
C ILE A 29 32.30 -1.83 -8.15
N VAL A 30 32.40 -3.03 -8.75
CA VAL A 30 33.09 -4.15 -8.12
C VAL A 30 34.58 -3.88 -8.06
N ARG A 31 35.21 -3.44 -9.16
CA ARG A 31 36.63 -3.08 -9.20
C ARG A 31 36.98 -1.90 -8.31
N HIS A 32 36.12 -0.88 -8.30
CA HIS A 32 36.33 0.27 -7.42
C HIS A 32 36.33 -0.16 -5.95
N ASN A 33 35.37 -0.97 -5.51
CA ASN A 33 35.32 -1.46 -4.14
C ASN A 33 36.48 -2.40 -3.80
N TYR A 34 36.85 -3.28 -4.71
CA TYR A 34 37.97 -4.19 -4.55
C TYR A 34 39.28 -3.40 -4.31
N ASN A 35 39.54 -2.35 -5.10
CA ASN A 35 40.72 -1.51 -4.99
C ASN A 35 40.62 -0.56 -3.78
N LEU A 36 39.48 0.01 -3.49
CA LEU A 36 39.27 0.94 -2.37
C LEU A 36 39.54 0.27 -1.03
N PHE A 37 39.07 -0.99 -0.87
CA PHE A 37 39.26 -1.74 0.37
C PHE A 37 40.51 -2.63 0.33
N SER A 38 41.64 -2.07 -0.13
CA SER A 38 42.96 -2.68 -0.07
C SER A 38 43.88 -1.84 0.78
N TYR A 39 44.65 -2.49 1.66
CA TYR A 39 45.62 -1.86 2.53
C TYR A 39 46.84 -2.78 2.70
N GLU A 40 48.05 -2.24 2.59
CA GLU A 40 49.32 -2.97 2.68
C GLU A 40 49.37 -4.23 1.76
N GLY A 41 48.83 -4.09 0.53
CA GLY A 41 48.83 -5.18 -0.45
C GLY A 41 47.77 -6.27 -0.19
N LYS A 42 46.97 -6.12 0.85
CA LYS A 42 45.86 -7.05 1.17
C LYS A 42 44.52 -6.48 0.75
N HIS A 43 43.75 -7.25 -0.05
CA HIS A 43 42.38 -6.95 -0.36
C HIS A 43 41.47 -7.53 0.71
N TYR A 44 40.51 -6.71 1.20
CA TYR A 44 39.53 -7.10 2.23
C TYR A 44 38.22 -7.59 1.62
N ILE A 45 38.03 -7.32 0.34
CA ILE A 45 36.92 -7.85 -0.46
C ILE A 45 37.53 -8.88 -1.42
N PRO A 46 36.98 -10.12 -1.54
CA PRO A 46 37.51 -11.12 -2.46
C PRO A 46 37.30 -10.70 -3.92
N ASP A 47 38.22 -11.14 -4.78
CA ASP A 47 38.07 -10.98 -6.23
C ASP A 47 36.89 -11.81 -6.74
N GLY A 48 36.22 -11.34 -7.79
CA GLY A 48 35.02 -11.94 -8.37
C GLY A 48 33.85 -10.97 -8.39
N GLY A 49 32.73 -11.42 -8.92
CA GLY A 49 31.53 -10.62 -9.07
C GLY A 49 30.78 -10.39 -7.75
N LEU A 50 29.75 -9.55 -7.82
CA LEU A 50 28.78 -9.32 -6.75
C LEU A 50 27.41 -9.79 -7.21
N MET A 51 26.89 -10.87 -6.59
CA MET A 51 25.54 -11.35 -6.82
C MET A 51 24.60 -10.85 -5.73
N THR A 52 23.52 -10.20 -6.10
CA THR A 52 22.45 -9.80 -5.19
C THR A 52 21.19 -10.58 -5.52
N VAL A 53 20.71 -11.36 -4.56
CA VAL A 53 19.46 -12.12 -4.67
C VAL A 53 18.43 -11.51 -3.75
N LYS A 54 17.31 -11.08 -4.32
CA LYS A 54 16.15 -10.57 -3.59
C LYS A 54 14.98 -11.50 -3.76
N SER A 55 14.47 -12.04 -2.66
CA SER A 55 13.26 -12.84 -2.59
C SER A 55 12.17 -12.05 -1.91
N ASN A 56 11.01 -11.95 -2.55
CA ASN A 56 9.82 -11.31 -2.00
C ASN A 56 8.73 -12.36 -1.88
N GLU A 57 8.11 -12.42 -0.73
CA GLU A 57 6.98 -13.30 -0.42
C GLU A 57 5.87 -12.46 0.18
N GLY A 58 4.64 -12.77 -0.15
CA GLY A 58 3.49 -12.07 0.39
C GLY A 58 2.25 -12.96 0.43
N ASN A 59 1.46 -12.81 1.47
CA ASN A 59 0.15 -13.42 1.51
C ASN A 59 -0.90 -12.38 1.89
N TYR A 60 -2.05 -12.49 1.24
CA TYR A 60 -3.17 -11.58 1.38
C TYR A 60 -4.41 -12.40 1.67
N LEU A 61 -5.08 -12.06 2.75
CA LEU A 61 -6.31 -12.70 3.18
C LEU A 61 -7.40 -11.64 3.21
N THR A 62 -8.50 -11.89 2.50
CA THR A 62 -9.68 -11.04 2.54
C THR A 62 -10.91 -11.89 2.87
N PHE A 63 -11.66 -11.44 3.84
CA PHE A 63 -12.98 -11.96 4.17
C PHE A 63 -13.99 -10.84 4.06
N ARG A 64 -15.11 -11.08 3.38
CA ARG A 64 -16.24 -10.14 3.26
C ARG A 64 -17.55 -10.84 3.51
N ALA A 65 -18.38 -10.23 4.35
CA ALA A 65 -19.78 -10.60 4.53
C ALA A 65 -20.65 -9.41 4.12
N GLN A 66 -21.68 -9.64 3.30
CA GLN A 66 -22.48 -8.58 2.72
C GLN A 66 -23.94 -8.99 2.64
N ALA A 67 -24.81 -8.06 2.98
CA ALA A 67 -26.25 -8.11 2.71
C ALA A 67 -26.57 -7.12 1.60
N THR A 68 -27.33 -7.55 0.62
CA THR A 68 -27.88 -6.72 -0.46
C THR A 68 -29.38 -6.81 -0.43
N TYR A 69 -30.04 -5.68 -0.57
CA TYR A 69 -31.49 -5.59 -0.60
C TYR A 69 -31.92 -4.78 -1.81
N ASP A 70 -32.71 -5.40 -2.70
CA ASP A 70 -33.24 -4.78 -3.89
C ASP A 70 -34.74 -5.07 -3.98
N LYS A 71 -35.56 -4.00 -3.96
CA LYS A 71 -36.99 -4.15 -4.06
C LYS A 71 -37.67 -2.91 -4.63
N THR A 72 -38.68 -3.14 -5.46
CA THR A 72 -39.57 -2.08 -5.95
C THR A 72 -40.93 -2.24 -5.29
N PHE A 73 -41.40 -1.20 -4.61
CA PHE A 73 -42.71 -1.12 -3.94
C PHE A 73 -43.66 -0.27 -4.76
N ALA A 74 -44.90 -0.67 -4.78
CA ALA A 74 -46.00 0.08 -5.47
C ALA A 74 -45.63 0.54 -6.89
N LYS A 75 -44.76 -0.19 -7.60
CA LYS A 75 -44.23 0.11 -8.94
C LYS A 75 -43.53 1.44 -9.10
N LYS A 76 -43.35 2.23 -8.02
CA LYS A 76 -42.82 3.59 -8.06
C LYS A 76 -41.60 3.80 -7.14
N HIS A 77 -41.45 2.99 -6.11
CA HIS A 77 -40.44 3.15 -5.09
C HIS A 77 -39.38 2.05 -5.25
N ALA A 78 -38.32 2.32 -5.94
CA ALA A 78 -37.21 1.40 -6.06
C ALA A 78 -36.15 1.69 -4.96
N VAL A 79 -35.82 0.67 -4.17
CA VAL A 79 -34.81 0.72 -3.11
C VAL A 79 -33.74 -0.31 -3.44
N SER A 80 -32.48 0.11 -3.43
CA SER A 80 -31.32 -0.77 -3.46
C SER A 80 -30.41 -0.39 -2.31
N ALA A 81 -30.03 -1.36 -1.49
CA ALA A 81 -29.15 -1.13 -0.35
C ALA A 81 -28.14 -2.27 -0.20
N ILE A 82 -26.95 -1.91 0.23
CA ILE A 82 -25.86 -2.83 0.54
C ILE A 82 -25.33 -2.47 1.92
N ALA A 83 -25.11 -3.47 2.76
CA ALA A 83 -24.38 -3.30 4.01
C ALA A 83 -23.42 -4.47 4.17
N GLY A 84 -22.20 -4.19 4.63
CA GLY A 84 -21.20 -5.23 4.73
C GLY A 84 -20.07 -4.95 5.73
N TYR A 85 -19.36 -6.03 5.95
CA TYR A 85 -18.14 -6.07 6.73
C TYR A 85 -17.03 -6.69 5.90
N GLU A 86 -15.85 -6.10 5.93
CA GLU A 86 -14.65 -6.62 5.29
C GLU A 86 -13.50 -6.67 6.29
N TYR A 87 -12.80 -7.79 6.32
CA TYR A 87 -11.52 -7.96 6.99
C TYR A 87 -10.46 -8.27 5.95
N ARG A 88 -9.35 -7.52 5.97
CA ARG A 88 -8.20 -7.76 5.12
C ARG A 88 -6.92 -7.78 5.95
N GLN A 89 -6.09 -8.78 5.70
CA GLN A 89 -4.75 -8.87 6.25
C GLN A 89 -3.76 -8.97 5.09
N THR A 90 -2.70 -8.19 5.16
CA THR A 90 -1.58 -8.25 4.23
C THR A 90 -0.32 -8.60 5.01
N PHE A 91 0.45 -9.51 4.50
CA PHE A 91 1.78 -9.82 4.97
C PHE A 91 2.74 -9.79 3.80
N SER A 92 3.89 -9.14 3.96
CA SER A 92 4.98 -9.19 3.00
C SER A 92 6.31 -9.39 3.71
N ARG A 93 7.14 -10.21 3.11
CA ARG A 93 8.51 -10.48 3.52
C ARG A 93 9.41 -10.23 2.33
N SER A 94 10.47 -9.46 2.53
CA SER A 94 11.53 -9.28 1.55
C SER A 94 12.85 -9.68 2.18
N THR A 95 13.55 -10.59 1.52
CA THR A 95 14.90 -11.02 1.93
C THR A 95 15.87 -10.66 0.82
N THR A 96 16.94 -9.97 1.16
CA THR A 96 18.03 -9.62 0.24
C THR A 96 19.31 -10.27 0.75
N ASN A 97 19.96 -11.02 -0.11
CA ASN A 97 21.27 -11.63 0.16
C ASN A 97 22.28 -11.11 -0.86
N GLN A 98 23.47 -10.81 -0.39
CA GLN A 98 24.59 -10.41 -1.24
C GLN A 98 25.73 -11.43 -1.11
N PHE A 99 26.27 -11.83 -2.25
CA PHE A 99 27.35 -12.79 -2.35
C PHE A 99 28.55 -12.13 -3.02
N TYR A 100 29.64 -12.02 -2.29
CA TYR A 100 30.90 -11.42 -2.73
C TYR A 100 31.82 -12.47 -3.32
N GLY A 101 32.66 -12.09 -4.28
CA GLY A 101 33.55 -13.00 -4.97
C GLY A 101 32.76 -14.10 -5.71
N TYR A 102 31.66 -13.70 -6.33
CA TYR A 102 30.79 -14.63 -7.07
C TYR A 102 31.40 -14.96 -8.43
N ASP A 103 31.45 -16.25 -8.73
CA ASP A 103 31.87 -16.79 -10.02
C ASP A 103 30.67 -17.41 -10.73
N GLU A 104 30.35 -16.87 -11.91
CA GLU A 104 29.19 -17.28 -12.69
C GLU A 104 29.36 -18.66 -13.32
N GLN A 105 30.60 -19.07 -13.61
CA GLN A 105 30.87 -20.35 -14.27
C GLN A 105 30.76 -21.52 -13.27
N THR A 106 31.24 -21.32 -12.06
CA THR A 106 31.21 -22.35 -11.01
C THR A 106 29.99 -22.20 -10.07
N LEU A 107 29.25 -21.10 -10.16
CA LEU A 107 28.13 -20.74 -9.27
C LEU A 107 28.51 -20.73 -7.79
N THR A 108 29.79 -20.40 -7.50
CA THR A 108 30.31 -20.33 -6.14
C THR A 108 30.52 -18.88 -5.71
N ASN A 109 30.76 -18.64 -4.42
CA ASN A 109 31.08 -17.33 -3.90
C ASN A 109 32.06 -17.42 -2.74
N SER A 110 32.75 -16.32 -2.49
CA SER A 110 33.75 -16.19 -1.43
C SER A 110 33.32 -15.29 -0.28
N THR A 111 32.00 -15.09 -0.08
CA THR A 111 31.43 -14.24 0.95
C THR A 111 31.92 -14.57 2.36
N GLY A 112 32.14 -15.86 2.65
CA GLY A 112 32.68 -16.31 3.94
C GLY A 112 34.12 -15.85 4.25
N LEU A 113 34.85 -15.40 3.23
CA LEU A 113 36.22 -14.87 3.38
C LEU A 113 36.25 -13.38 3.68
N VAL A 114 35.11 -12.68 3.59
CA VAL A 114 35.03 -11.24 3.86
C VAL A 114 35.12 -11.00 5.37
N ASN A 115 36.13 -10.25 5.79
CA ASN A 115 36.26 -9.84 7.18
C ASN A 115 35.49 -8.53 7.42
N PHE A 116 34.22 -8.61 7.66
CA PHE A 116 33.35 -7.44 7.90
C PHE A 116 33.74 -6.66 9.15
N SER A 117 34.32 -7.29 10.15
CA SER A 117 34.82 -6.59 11.35
C SER A 117 35.98 -5.66 10.99
N ALA A 118 36.95 -6.16 10.22
CA ALA A 118 38.06 -5.34 9.75
C ALA A 118 37.58 -4.22 8.84
N LEU A 119 36.65 -4.51 7.88
CA LEU A 119 36.07 -3.49 6.99
C LEU A 119 35.37 -2.37 7.76
N SER A 120 34.68 -2.68 8.87
CA SER A 120 33.99 -1.68 9.68
C SER A 120 34.91 -0.78 10.49
N THR A 121 36.15 -1.19 10.68
CA THR A 121 37.15 -0.44 11.47
C THR A 121 38.12 0.34 10.59
N LEU A 122 38.24 0.02 9.30
CA LEU A 122 39.08 0.76 8.36
C LEU A 122 38.56 2.20 8.22
N LYS A 123 39.47 3.14 8.46
CA LYS A 123 39.24 4.58 8.28
C LYS A 123 39.72 5.02 6.91
N SER A 124 39.22 6.13 6.42
CA SER A 124 39.68 6.74 5.16
C SER A 124 41.18 7.04 5.16
N THR A 125 41.73 7.36 6.32
CA THR A 125 43.19 7.58 6.52
C THR A 125 44.00 6.31 6.32
N ASP A 126 43.45 5.15 6.70
CA ASP A 126 44.17 3.88 6.61
C ASP A 126 44.18 3.34 5.16
N LEU A 127 43.22 3.76 4.36
CA LEU A 127 43.08 3.37 2.94
C LEU A 127 43.91 4.27 2.00
N GLY A 128 44.63 5.27 2.53
CA GLY A 128 45.42 6.20 1.71
C GLY A 128 44.63 7.02 0.70
N ASN A 129 43.33 7.02 0.81
CA ASN A 129 42.40 7.72 -0.09
C ASN A 129 41.87 9.00 0.52
N LEU A 130 41.92 10.07 -0.26
CA LEU A 130 41.33 11.38 0.06
C LEU A 130 39.80 11.35 0.10
N TYR A 131 39.19 10.23 -0.29
CA TYR A 131 37.73 10.02 -0.26
C TYR A 131 37.36 9.31 1.04
N SER A 132 36.54 9.97 1.84
CA SER A 132 35.79 9.30 2.90
C SER A 132 34.92 8.21 2.26
N PRO A 133 35.07 6.94 2.64
CA PRO A 133 34.21 5.90 2.04
C PRO A 133 32.76 6.18 2.44
N GLU A 134 31.95 6.57 1.50
CA GLU A 134 30.48 6.64 1.68
C GLU A 134 29.88 5.24 1.88
N TYR A 135 30.66 4.20 1.66
CA TYR A 135 30.26 2.81 1.73
C TYR A 135 30.83 2.13 2.97
N TYR A 136 30.02 2.03 3.99
CA TYR A 136 30.31 1.15 5.12
C TYR A 136 29.81 -0.27 4.79
N PHE A 137 30.72 -1.19 4.62
CA PHE A 137 30.38 -2.61 4.52
C PHE A 137 30.05 -3.17 5.91
N SER A 138 28.91 -3.78 6.04
CA SER A 138 28.46 -4.41 7.28
C SER A 138 28.00 -5.83 7.01
N ALA A 139 28.24 -6.73 7.95
CA ALA A 139 27.69 -8.08 7.89
C ALA A 139 26.14 -8.08 7.71
N SER A 140 25.46 -7.02 8.16
CA SER A 140 24.02 -6.84 7.95
C SER A 140 23.64 -6.58 6.49
N ASP A 141 24.59 -6.23 5.61
CA ASP A 141 24.34 -6.02 4.19
C ASP A 141 24.35 -7.33 3.41
N VAL A 142 25.02 -8.36 3.95
CA VAL A 142 25.06 -9.72 3.37
C VAL A 142 23.70 -10.38 3.39
N ALA A 143 22.96 -10.22 4.49
CA ALA A 143 21.64 -10.78 4.63
C ALA A 143 20.71 -9.80 5.37
N LYS A 144 19.67 -9.33 4.68
CA LYS A 144 18.69 -8.40 5.22
C LYS A 144 17.29 -8.94 5.00
N SER A 145 16.50 -8.95 6.05
CA SER A 145 15.09 -9.35 5.96
C SER A 145 14.18 -8.24 6.50
N THR A 146 13.10 -8.00 5.79
CA THR A 146 12.05 -7.05 6.19
C THR A 146 10.72 -7.78 6.22
N HIS A 147 9.98 -7.61 7.29
CA HIS A 147 8.64 -8.16 7.45
C HIS A 147 7.66 -7.02 7.71
N VAL A 148 6.57 -6.98 6.95
CA VAL A 148 5.51 -5.99 7.12
C VAL A 148 4.17 -6.72 7.17
N LYS A 149 3.36 -6.40 8.17
CA LYS A 149 2.03 -6.98 8.34
C LYS A 149 1.05 -5.89 8.71
N HIS A 150 -0.03 -5.79 7.92
CA HIS A 150 -1.11 -4.84 8.19
C HIS A 150 -2.45 -5.55 8.26
N ARG A 151 -3.36 -4.99 9.03
CA ARG A 151 -4.72 -5.47 9.20
C ARG A 151 -5.71 -4.32 9.05
N TYR A 152 -6.76 -4.59 8.30
CA TYR A 152 -7.82 -3.64 8.01
C TYR A 152 -9.17 -4.25 8.34
N LYS A 153 -10.06 -3.45 8.92
CA LYS A 153 -11.46 -3.81 9.17
C LYS A 153 -12.33 -2.67 8.66
N SER A 154 -13.28 -2.98 7.82
CA SER A 154 -14.15 -1.99 7.20
C SER A 154 -15.60 -2.36 7.43
N TYR A 155 -16.41 -1.37 7.78
CA TYR A 155 -17.87 -1.45 7.84
C TYR A 155 -18.39 -0.45 6.81
N TYR A 156 -19.28 -0.88 5.96
CA TYR A 156 -19.83 -0.02 4.92
C TYR A 156 -21.31 -0.26 4.71
N ALA A 157 -21.99 0.80 4.30
CA ALA A 157 -23.36 0.75 3.86
C ALA A 157 -23.56 1.75 2.72
N THR A 158 -24.37 1.37 1.75
CA THR A 158 -24.80 2.23 0.65
C THR A 158 -26.29 2.00 0.43
N ALA A 159 -27.04 3.06 0.21
CA ALA A 159 -28.45 2.99 -0.09
C ALA A 159 -28.78 3.91 -1.27
N ASN A 160 -29.60 3.43 -2.18
CA ASN A 160 -30.13 4.18 -3.29
C ASN A 160 -31.65 4.05 -3.27
N TYR A 161 -32.32 5.16 -3.45
CA TYR A 161 -33.75 5.24 -3.56
C TYR A 161 -34.12 5.99 -4.82
N THR A 162 -35.06 5.43 -5.61
CA THR A 162 -35.56 6.10 -6.79
C THR A 162 -37.08 6.12 -6.75
N TYR A 163 -37.63 7.30 -6.91
CA TYR A 163 -39.11 7.52 -6.96
C TYR A 163 -39.57 7.74 -8.40
N ASP A 164 -40.47 6.90 -8.85
CA ASP A 164 -41.15 6.96 -10.14
C ASP A 164 -40.23 7.11 -11.36
N GLY A 165 -38.96 6.62 -11.22
CA GLY A 165 -37.94 6.79 -12.26
C GLY A 165 -37.48 8.24 -12.45
N ARG A 166 -37.97 9.20 -11.63
CA ARG A 166 -37.72 10.64 -11.77
C ARG A 166 -36.70 11.18 -10.79
N TYR A 167 -36.86 10.89 -9.51
CA TYR A 167 -36.02 11.40 -8.45
C TYR A 167 -35.21 10.29 -7.85
N SER A 168 -33.90 10.49 -7.69
CA SER A 168 -33.02 9.55 -7.01
C SER A 168 -32.30 10.20 -5.84
N LEU A 169 -32.15 9.44 -4.76
CA LEU A 169 -31.35 9.79 -3.59
C LEU A 169 -30.36 8.65 -3.35
N SER A 170 -29.09 8.97 -3.17
CA SER A 170 -28.06 8.02 -2.83
C SER A 170 -27.34 8.46 -1.54
N ALA A 171 -26.99 7.50 -0.70
CA ALA A 171 -26.19 7.73 0.48
C ALA A 171 -25.18 6.60 0.63
N SER A 172 -23.95 6.94 1.02
CA SER A 172 -22.92 5.98 1.38
C SER A 172 -22.29 6.34 2.71
N TYR A 173 -21.91 5.32 3.45
CA TYR A 173 -21.22 5.45 4.75
C TYR A 173 -20.19 4.33 4.89
N ARG A 174 -18.97 4.68 5.27
CA ARG A 174 -17.90 3.71 5.48
C ARG A 174 -17.02 4.12 6.66
N VAL A 175 -16.63 3.15 7.47
CA VAL A 175 -15.64 3.30 8.53
C VAL A 175 -14.56 2.27 8.34
N ASP A 176 -13.33 2.75 8.14
CA ASP A 176 -12.15 1.90 7.99
C ASP A 176 -11.28 2.01 9.24
N LYS A 177 -10.93 0.86 9.78
CA LYS A 177 -10.00 0.70 10.91
C LYS A 177 -8.75 0.02 10.40
N THR A 178 -7.59 0.54 10.79
CA THR A 178 -6.28 0.00 10.44
C THR A 178 -5.38 -0.01 11.65
N ASP A 179 -4.37 -0.87 11.65
CA ASP A 179 -3.32 -0.92 12.66
C ASP A 179 -2.32 0.25 12.57
N LEU A 180 -2.40 1.07 11.53
CA LEU A 180 -1.56 2.26 11.36
C LEU A 180 -1.96 3.42 12.28
N PHE A 181 -3.22 3.44 12.71
CA PHE A 181 -3.76 4.50 13.56
C PHE A 181 -4.35 3.95 14.85
N GLY A 182 -4.46 4.79 15.84
CA GLY A 182 -5.30 4.46 16.95
C GLY A 182 -4.68 4.61 18.31
N ALA A 183 -3.64 5.39 18.43
CA ALA A 183 -3.17 5.84 19.74
C ALA A 183 -4.30 6.63 20.43
N ASP A 184 -4.94 7.57 19.73
CA ASP A 184 -6.14 8.25 20.23
C ASP A 184 -7.43 7.64 19.62
N PRO A 185 -8.38 7.15 20.44
CA PRO A 185 -9.66 6.63 20.00
C PRO A 185 -10.48 7.61 19.14
N LYS A 186 -10.34 8.90 19.37
CA LYS A 186 -11.02 9.99 18.65
C LYS A 186 -10.69 9.98 17.14
N PHE A 187 -9.49 9.56 16.76
CA PHE A 187 -9.03 9.56 15.37
C PHE A 187 -9.11 8.18 14.72
N ARG A 188 -9.46 7.15 15.48
CA ARG A 188 -9.51 5.75 15.04
C ARG A 188 -10.65 5.45 14.06
N ASN A 189 -11.79 6.13 14.24
CA ASN A 189 -13.06 5.78 13.58
C ASN A 189 -13.61 6.96 12.80
N ARG A 190 -12.89 7.49 11.82
CA ARG A 190 -13.38 8.60 11.03
C ARG A 190 -14.28 8.09 9.90
N PRO A 191 -15.58 8.46 9.87
CA PRO A 191 -16.45 8.02 8.81
C PRO A 191 -16.17 8.77 7.50
N LEU A 192 -16.19 8.02 6.42
CA LEU A 192 -16.25 8.50 5.05
C LEU A 192 -17.72 8.38 4.61
N TRP A 193 -18.27 9.42 4.05
CA TRP A 193 -19.67 9.41 3.67
C TRP A 193 -19.96 10.31 2.49
N SER A 194 -21.01 10.00 1.77
CA SER A 194 -21.52 10.85 0.71
C SER A 194 -23.04 10.78 0.62
N VAL A 195 -23.61 11.87 0.15
CA VAL A 195 -25.03 11.97 -0.23
C VAL A 195 -25.10 12.54 -1.63
N GLY A 196 -25.97 11.96 -2.46
CA GLY A 196 -26.17 12.42 -3.81
C GLY A 196 -27.66 12.43 -4.17
N THR A 197 -28.04 13.37 -5.03
CA THR A 197 -29.37 13.45 -5.61
C THR A 197 -29.31 13.46 -7.13
N GLY A 198 -30.32 12.92 -7.75
CA GLY A 198 -30.47 12.94 -9.20
C GLY A 198 -31.92 13.22 -9.60
N TRP A 199 -32.08 13.98 -10.66
CA TRP A 199 -33.38 14.30 -11.24
C TRP A 199 -33.37 13.97 -12.73
N ASN A 200 -34.20 13.01 -13.12
CA ASN A 200 -34.45 12.62 -14.51
C ASN A 200 -35.54 13.50 -15.11
N LEU A 201 -35.15 14.69 -15.57
CA LEU A 201 -36.05 15.69 -16.11
C LEU A 201 -36.85 15.19 -17.31
N HIS A 202 -36.25 14.35 -18.14
CA HIS A 202 -36.92 13.79 -19.32
C HIS A 202 -38.15 12.92 -18.98
N ASN A 203 -38.26 12.43 -17.75
CA ASN A 203 -39.39 11.66 -17.25
C ASN A 203 -40.55 12.53 -16.69
N GLU A 204 -40.33 13.84 -16.64
CA GLU A 204 -41.35 14.76 -16.16
C GLU A 204 -42.50 14.98 -17.19
N GLN A 205 -43.71 15.25 -16.68
CA GLN A 205 -44.85 15.42 -17.57
C GLN A 205 -44.68 16.60 -18.51
N PHE A 206 -44.10 17.70 -18.06
CA PHE A 206 -43.83 18.90 -18.86
C PHE A 206 -42.78 18.72 -19.95
N MET A 207 -41.98 17.63 -19.91
CA MET A 207 -40.98 17.32 -20.92
C MET A 207 -41.45 16.32 -21.97
N LYS A 208 -42.63 15.74 -21.84
CA LYS A 208 -43.16 14.71 -22.75
C LYS A 208 -43.32 15.17 -24.19
N ASP A 209 -43.55 16.46 -24.39
CA ASP A 209 -43.70 17.06 -25.71
C ASP A 209 -42.38 17.40 -26.38
N ALA A 210 -41.29 17.33 -25.65
CA ALA A 210 -39.93 17.60 -26.17
C ALA A 210 -39.34 16.38 -26.89
N LYS A 211 -39.92 15.97 -28.01
CA LYS A 211 -39.59 14.75 -28.80
C LYS A 211 -38.14 14.74 -29.31
N TRP A 212 -37.44 15.85 -29.26
CA TRP A 212 -36.03 15.97 -29.63
C TRP A 212 -35.07 15.60 -28.50
N LEU A 213 -35.56 15.55 -27.23
CA LEU A 213 -34.81 15.24 -26.03
C LEU A 213 -35.04 13.80 -25.60
N ASP A 214 -34.04 12.94 -25.71
CA ASP A 214 -34.17 11.52 -25.34
C ASP A 214 -33.85 11.33 -23.86
N MET A 215 -32.87 12.06 -23.33
CA MET A 215 -32.46 12.00 -21.93
C MET A 215 -31.98 13.37 -21.44
N LEU A 216 -32.41 13.75 -20.26
CA LEU A 216 -31.86 14.86 -19.48
C LEU A 216 -31.89 14.49 -18.00
N LYS A 217 -30.73 14.41 -17.40
CA LYS A 217 -30.56 14.07 -15.98
C LYS A 217 -29.65 15.07 -15.32
N LEU A 218 -30.05 15.63 -14.21
CA LEU A 218 -29.21 16.44 -13.33
C LEU A 218 -28.77 15.61 -12.14
N ARG A 219 -27.52 15.80 -11.72
CA ARG A 219 -26.92 15.11 -10.58
C ARG A 219 -26.17 16.08 -9.71
N PHE A 220 -26.31 15.90 -8.40
CA PHE A 220 -25.54 16.60 -7.40
C PHE A 220 -25.09 15.61 -6.33
N SER A 221 -23.85 15.70 -5.90
CA SER A 221 -23.38 14.94 -4.75
C SER A 221 -22.41 15.75 -3.88
N TYR A 222 -22.47 15.45 -2.59
CA TYR A 222 -21.59 16.00 -1.58
C TYR A 222 -21.05 14.88 -0.72
N GLY A 223 -19.76 14.89 -0.45
CA GLY A 223 -19.17 13.84 0.36
C GLY A 223 -17.83 14.19 0.98
N VAL A 224 -17.45 13.35 1.92
CA VAL A 224 -16.16 13.36 2.60
C VAL A 224 -15.46 12.07 2.32
N THR A 225 -14.28 12.17 1.69
CA THR A 225 -13.36 11.06 1.46
C THR A 225 -12.09 11.26 2.27
N GLY A 226 -11.28 10.24 2.37
CA GLY A 226 -10.03 10.29 3.09
C GLY A 226 -8.95 9.48 2.39
N ASN A 227 -7.71 9.86 2.63
CA ASN A 227 -6.52 9.12 2.23
C ASN A 227 -5.62 8.91 3.44
N ILE A 228 -4.75 7.91 3.36
CA ILE A 228 -3.81 7.54 4.40
C ILE A 228 -2.42 7.35 3.80
N ASN A 229 -1.41 7.90 4.47
CA ASN A 229 -0.04 7.57 4.16
C ASN A 229 0.45 6.44 5.08
N SER A 230 0.65 5.25 4.51
CA SER A 230 1.09 4.05 5.22
C SER A 230 2.54 4.10 5.71
N SER A 231 3.31 5.13 5.32
CA SER A 231 4.70 5.29 5.76
C SER A 231 4.81 5.84 7.18
N TYR A 232 3.71 6.31 7.76
CA TYR A 232 3.69 6.86 9.12
C TYR A 232 2.90 5.96 10.06
N SER A 233 3.31 5.94 11.32
CA SER A 233 2.64 5.24 12.41
C SER A 233 2.28 6.20 13.53
N SER A 234 1.11 6.03 14.13
CA SER A 234 0.72 6.76 15.34
C SER A 234 1.44 6.25 16.60
N TYR A 235 2.05 5.09 16.51
CA TYR A 235 2.78 4.47 17.62
C TYR A 235 4.25 4.85 17.61
N LEU A 236 4.85 4.83 18.80
CA LEU A 236 6.29 4.91 18.93
C LEU A 236 6.96 3.79 18.14
N THR A 237 7.89 4.14 17.27
CA THR A 237 8.71 3.16 16.58
C THR A 237 10.15 3.22 17.04
N ALA A 238 10.77 2.06 17.21
CA ALA A 238 12.17 1.95 17.60
C ALA A 238 12.93 1.04 16.63
N ARG A 239 14.18 1.39 16.38
CA ARG A 239 15.12 0.55 15.66
C ARG A 239 15.96 -0.23 16.66
N ILE A 240 15.86 -1.55 16.58
CA ILE A 240 16.65 -2.45 17.43
C ILE A 240 17.93 -2.81 16.66
N ARG A 241 19.08 -2.60 17.30
CA ARG A 241 20.41 -2.96 16.77
C ARG A 241 21.22 -3.65 17.84
N THR A 242 22.21 -4.42 17.44
CA THR A 242 23.22 -4.92 18.36
C THR A 242 24.25 -3.82 18.62
N ASN A 243 24.57 -3.55 19.89
CA ASN A 243 25.66 -2.68 20.24
C ASN A 243 26.99 -3.39 19.90
N SER A 244 27.81 -2.74 19.09
CA SER A 244 29.08 -3.32 18.62
C SER A 244 30.13 -3.51 19.73
N ILE A 245 29.98 -2.80 20.84
CA ILE A 245 30.91 -2.88 21.97
C ILE A 245 30.48 -3.95 22.99
N THR A 246 29.21 -3.95 23.38
CA THR A 246 28.71 -4.85 24.43
C THR A 246 28.08 -6.12 23.89
N GLY A 247 27.77 -6.21 22.59
CA GLY A 247 27.02 -7.33 22.00
C GLY A 247 25.52 -7.34 22.33
N GLU A 248 25.06 -6.45 23.18
CA GLU A 248 23.67 -6.39 23.62
C GLU A 248 22.76 -5.68 22.60
N LYS A 249 21.44 -5.98 22.68
CA LYS A 249 20.45 -5.29 21.86
C LYS A 249 20.22 -3.87 22.40
N LYS A 250 20.36 -2.89 21.52
CA LYS A 250 20.08 -1.48 21.78
C LYS A 250 18.86 -1.03 20.95
N ALA A 251 17.86 -0.47 21.62
CA ALA A 251 16.75 0.18 20.96
C ALA A 251 17.01 1.69 20.83
N THR A 252 16.91 2.22 19.62
CA THR A 252 16.98 3.66 19.36
C THR A 252 15.61 4.10 18.83
N LEU A 253 15.06 5.15 19.41
CA LEU A 253 13.81 5.74 18.96
C LEU A 253 13.97 6.22 17.52
N ASN A 254 13.07 5.78 16.63
CA ASN A 254 13.09 6.15 15.22
C ASN A 254 12.10 7.29 14.95
N THR A 255 10.87 7.14 15.45
CA THR A 255 9.82 8.13 15.27
C THR A 255 9.08 8.31 16.61
N PRO A 256 8.93 9.54 17.11
CA PRO A 256 8.09 9.80 18.26
C PRO A 256 6.64 9.44 17.95
N PRO A 257 5.82 9.10 18.96
CA PRO A 257 4.41 8.82 18.75
C PRO A 257 3.69 10.08 18.24
N ASN A 258 2.77 9.89 17.31
CA ASN A 258 1.86 10.93 16.86
C ASN A 258 0.43 10.46 17.06
N ASP A 259 -0.13 10.76 18.20
CA ASP A 259 -1.51 10.41 18.59
C ASP A 259 -2.57 11.13 17.75
N GLN A 260 -2.20 12.26 17.13
CA GLN A 260 -3.07 13.04 16.27
C GLN A 260 -3.07 12.56 14.80
N LEU A 261 -2.29 11.52 14.47
CA LEU A 261 -2.27 10.96 13.13
C LEU A 261 -3.66 10.43 12.76
N ARG A 262 -4.20 10.93 11.66
CA ARG A 262 -5.57 10.67 11.22
C ARG A 262 -5.64 10.61 9.70
N TRP A 263 -6.76 10.10 9.20
CA TRP A 263 -7.11 10.19 7.78
C TRP A 263 -7.09 11.64 7.31
N GLU A 264 -6.49 11.88 6.18
CA GLU A 264 -6.68 13.12 5.43
C GLU A 264 -8.18 13.28 5.13
N LYS A 265 -8.67 14.50 5.19
CA LYS A 265 -10.07 14.79 4.89
C LYS A 265 -10.14 15.60 3.60
N THR A 266 -10.76 15.01 2.58
CA THR A 266 -11.12 15.70 1.36
C THR A 266 -12.63 15.83 1.29
N THR A 267 -13.10 17.05 1.12
CA THR A 267 -14.53 17.35 0.92
C THR A 267 -14.74 17.64 -0.56
N SER A 268 -15.70 16.94 -1.16
CA SER A 268 -15.97 17.03 -2.60
C SER A 268 -17.41 17.41 -2.86
N TRP A 269 -17.59 18.34 -3.80
CA TRP A 269 -18.86 18.72 -4.38
C TRP A 269 -18.82 18.34 -5.86
N ASN A 270 -19.80 17.60 -6.31
CA ASN A 270 -19.91 17.23 -7.71
C ASN A 270 -21.28 17.65 -8.24
N PHE A 271 -21.27 18.35 -9.34
CA PHE A 271 -22.45 18.70 -10.11
C PHE A 271 -22.27 18.14 -11.53
N GLY A 272 -23.28 17.49 -12.05
CA GLY A 272 -23.23 16.89 -13.37
C GLY A 272 -24.58 16.90 -14.05
N PHE A 273 -24.57 16.88 -15.37
CA PHE A 273 -25.73 16.66 -16.21
C PHE A 273 -25.39 15.65 -17.30
N ASP A 274 -26.35 14.82 -17.63
CA ASP A 274 -26.30 13.89 -18.74
C ASP A 274 -27.44 14.24 -19.69
N PHE A 275 -27.14 14.40 -20.95
CA PHE A 275 -28.18 14.65 -21.95
C PHE A 275 -27.94 13.82 -23.21
N SER A 276 -29.04 13.50 -23.88
CA SER A 276 -29.01 12.81 -25.17
C SER A 276 -30.19 13.34 -26.01
N VAL A 277 -29.90 13.55 -27.27
CA VAL A 277 -30.87 14.15 -28.21
C VAL A 277 -30.87 13.41 -29.56
N LEU A 278 -31.89 13.65 -30.38
CA LEU A 278 -31.98 13.17 -31.76
C LEU A 278 -31.83 11.66 -31.92
N LYS A 279 -32.56 10.89 -31.08
CA LYS A 279 -32.53 9.42 -31.04
C LYS A 279 -31.14 8.87 -30.73
N HIS A 280 -30.49 9.42 -29.70
CA HIS A 280 -29.15 9.05 -29.21
C HIS A 280 -28.04 9.27 -30.24
N ARG A 281 -28.18 10.27 -31.10
CA ARG A 281 -27.11 10.63 -32.07
C ARG A 281 -26.11 11.64 -31.53
N LEU A 282 -26.41 12.28 -30.41
CA LEU A 282 -25.54 13.15 -29.61
C LEU A 282 -25.81 12.90 -28.14
#